data_fabeff34d4a80c07a8974a8d52920f7f
#
_entry.id   fabeff34d4a80c07a8974a8d52920f7f
#
_cell.length_a   1.000
_cell.length_b   1.000
_cell.length_c   1.000
_cell.angle_alpha   90.00
_cell.angle_beta   90.00
_cell.angle_gamma   90.00
#
_symmetry.space_group_name_H-M   'P 1'
#
loop_
_entity.id
_entity.type
_entity.pdbx_description
1 polymer ?
#
loop_
_entity_poly.entity_id
_entity_poly.type
_entity_poly.pdbx_seq_one_letter_code
_entity_poly.pdbx_strand_id
1 'polypeptide(L)'
;MSDIALPASLRVFERGWLSSNNILLVDEERTALVDTGYATHAEQTVALVQHALAGRALDTIVNTHLHSDHCGGNARLQTQWRSETLIPAASEHAVRAWDEARLTFGATGQTCERFTFTDTLAPGMRLKLGGIDWDVIGAPGHDPDSLMLYASEPRVLISADALWEHGFGVIFPELEGGSGFAEQQAVLDAIARLDVATVIPGHGAPFSDVGAALERAYSRLAWLRADPSRNAKNALKVLIVFKLLEVRAMRFAALEAMLADAAILHAAAQQLAPQSAWPTLLRELAGELAKSGALVLREDGIEAPAHAA
;
A
#
# COMPACT_ATOMS: atom_id res chain seq x y z
N MET A 1 17.77 -15.34 -10.20
CA MET A 1 16.38 -15.18 -9.74
C MET A 1 15.62 -16.39 -10.22
N SER A 2 15.09 -17.24 -9.33
CA SER A 2 14.23 -18.37 -9.72
C SER A 2 12.92 -17.77 -10.26
N ASP A 3 12.55 -18.13 -11.50
CA ASP A 3 11.23 -17.76 -12.04
C ASP A 3 10.16 -18.33 -11.11
N ILE A 4 9.42 -17.44 -10.44
CA ILE A 4 8.28 -17.84 -9.61
C ILE A 4 7.14 -18.21 -10.55
N ALA A 5 6.73 -19.49 -10.51
CA ALA A 5 5.63 -19.97 -11.31
C ALA A 5 4.31 -19.53 -10.68
N LEU A 6 3.65 -18.54 -11.25
CA LEU A 6 2.30 -18.12 -10.92
C LEU A 6 1.27 -18.88 -11.78
N PRO A 7 0.01 -19.06 -11.30
CA PRO A 7 -1.07 -19.57 -12.13
C PRO A 7 -1.21 -18.79 -13.45
N ALA A 8 -1.49 -19.49 -14.54
CA ALA A 8 -1.63 -18.86 -15.85
C ALA A 8 -2.74 -17.79 -15.92
N SER A 9 -3.76 -17.91 -15.05
CA SER A 9 -4.83 -16.93 -14.90
C SER A 9 -4.45 -15.68 -14.11
N LEU A 10 -3.23 -15.62 -13.55
CA LEU A 10 -2.77 -14.54 -12.69
C LEU A 10 -1.57 -13.83 -13.32
N ARG A 11 -1.63 -12.51 -13.39
CA ARG A 11 -0.53 -11.64 -13.82
C ARG A 11 -0.32 -10.54 -12.81
N VAL A 12 0.92 -10.36 -12.36
CA VAL A 12 1.33 -9.25 -11.50
C VAL A 12 1.93 -8.15 -12.38
N PHE A 13 1.42 -6.94 -12.25
CA PHE A 13 2.07 -5.73 -12.72
C PHE A 13 2.86 -5.18 -11.53
N GLU A 14 4.15 -5.47 -11.51
CA GLU A 14 5.04 -4.90 -10.51
C GLU A 14 5.19 -3.41 -10.76
N ARG A 15 4.97 -2.61 -9.72
CA ARG A 15 4.95 -1.15 -9.81
C ARG A 15 6.08 -0.55 -8.96
N GLY A 16 6.38 0.71 -9.20
CA GLY A 16 7.28 1.48 -8.33
C GLY A 16 6.61 1.87 -7.02
N TRP A 17 7.39 2.47 -6.11
CA TRP A 17 6.94 2.78 -4.74
C TRP A 17 5.71 3.69 -4.63
N LEU A 18 5.40 4.51 -5.62
CA LEU A 18 4.22 5.38 -5.62
C LEU A 18 2.91 4.62 -5.88
N SER A 19 2.97 3.39 -6.37
CA SER A 19 1.78 2.56 -6.60
C SER A 19 2.01 1.17 -6.06
N SER A 20 1.00 0.59 -5.45
CA SER A 20 1.01 -0.84 -5.14
C SER A 20 1.06 -1.67 -6.43
N ASN A 21 1.48 -2.92 -6.31
CA ASN A 21 1.33 -3.90 -7.37
C ASN A 21 -0.14 -4.06 -7.74
N ASN A 22 -0.41 -4.24 -9.02
CA ASN A 22 -1.75 -4.54 -9.49
C ASN A 22 -1.79 -6.00 -9.93
N ILE A 23 -2.71 -6.78 -9.39
CA ILE A 23 -2.80 -8.21 -9.68
C ILE A 23 -4.03 -8.48 -10.55
N LEU A 24 -3.80 -8.77 -11.83
CA LEU A 24 -4.84 -9.10 -12.79
C LEU A 24 -5.12 -10.59 -12.77
N LEU A 25 -6.39 -10.95 -12.57
CA LEU A 25 -6.89 -12.32 -12.61
C LEU A 25 -7.90 -12.46 -13.74
N VAL A 26 -7.70 -13.47 -14.58
CA VAL A 26 -8.49 -13.65 -15.81
C VAL A 26 -8.86 -15.12 -15.95
N ASP A 27 -10.15 -15.41 -16.04
CA ASP A 27 -10.66 -16.70 -16.47
C ASP A 27 -11.56 -16.57 -17.71
N GLU A 28 -12.22 -17.62 -18.11
CA GLU A 28 -13.08 -17.62 -19.30
C GLU A 28 -14.27 -16.66 -19.16
N GLU A 29 -14.83 -16.55 -17.95
CA GLU A 29 -16.07 -15.81 -17.67
C GLU A 29 -15.80 -14.38 -17.23
N ARG A 30 -14.85 -14.16 -16.32
CA ARG A 30 -14.64 -12.89 -15.62
C ARG A 30 -13.17 -12.45 -15.56
N THR A 31 -13.03 -11.16 -15.34
CA THR A 31 -11.75 -10.50 -15.13
C THR A 31 -11.79 -9.71 -13.83
N ALA A 32 -10.71 -9.74 -13.08
CA ALA A 32 -10.61 -8.97 -11.85
C ALA A 32 -9.23 -8.33 -11.70
N LEU A 33 -9.17 -7.17 -11.07
CA LEU A 33 -7.94 -6.49 -10.71
C LEU A 33 -7.90 -6.26 -9.20
N VAL A 34 -6.91 -6.81 -8.52
CA VAL A 34 -6.66 -6.49 -7.11
C VAL A 34 -5.71 -5.31 -7.07
N ASP A 35 -6.16 -4.25 -6.42
CA ASP A 35 -5.57 -2.92 -6.28
C ASP A 35 -5.29 -2.20 -7.61
N THR A 36 -5.30 -0.87 -7.58
CA THR A 36 -5.34 -0.05 -8.81
C THR A 36 -4.21 0.96 -8.93
N GLY A 37 -3.35 1.06 -7.92
CA GLY A 37 -2.24 1.99 -7.90
C GLY A 37 -2.66 3.42 -7.50
N TYR A 38 -1.70 4.34 -7.56
CA TYR A 38 -1.87 5.74 -7.18
C TYR A 38 -2.58 6.56 -8.28
N ALA A 39 -3.27 7.63 -7.90
CA ALA A 39 -4.11 8.44 -8.79
C ALA A 39 -3.34 8.98 -10.00
N THR A 40 -2.11 9.50 -9.82
CA THR A 40 -1.30 10.01 -10.95
C THR A 40 -0.83 8.93 -11.92
N HIS A 41 -0.87 7.66 -11.51
CA HIS A 41 -0.55 6.49 -12.33
C HIS A 41 -1.79 5.79 -12.92
N ALA A 42 -3.00 6.32 -12.71
CA ALA A 42 -4.24 5.67 -13.13
C ALA A 42 -4.30 5.40 -14.64
N GLU A 43 -3.83 6.33 -15.48
CA GLU A 43 -3.77 6.13 -16.94
C GLU A 43 -2.78 5.01 -17.32
N GLN A 44 -1.67 4.89 -16.62
CA GLN A 44 -0.73 3.79 -16.82
C GLN A 44 -1.35 2.45 -16.42
N THR A 45 -2.09 2.41 -15.30
CA THR A 45 -2.84 1.20 -14.87
C THR A 45 -3.87 0.81 -15.92
N VAL A 46 -4.65 1.77 -16.45
CA VAL A 46 -5.60 1.52 -17.55
C VAL A 46 -4.89 0.92 -18.77
N ALA A 47 -3.77 1.50 -19.19
CA ALA A 47 -3.03 1.01 -20.36
C ALA A 47 -2.49 -0.42 -20.17
N LEU A 48 -1.93 -0.73 -18.98
CA LEU A 48 -1.43 -2.07 -18.64
C LEU A 48 -2.56 -3.11 -18.66
N VAL A 49 -3.69 -2.80 -18.00
CA VAL A 49 -4.85 -3.68 -17.92
C VAL A 49 -5.47 -3.87 -19.30
N GLN A 50 -5.68 -2.80 -20.06
CA GLN A 50 -6.25 -2.85 -21.41
C GLN A 50 -5.40 -3.71 -22.34
N HIS A 51 -4.07 -3.55 -22.31
CA HIS A 51 -3.15 -4.36 -23.09
C HIS A 51 -3.25 -5.84 -22.72
N ALA A 52 -3.29 -6.15 -21.42
CA ALA A 52 -3.33 -7.53 -20.94
C ALA A 52 -4.68 -8.22 -21.21
N LEU A 53 -5.78 -7.47 -21.17
CA LEU A 53 -7.13 -7.99 -21.42
C LEU A 53 -7.44 -8.22 -22.90
N ALA A 54 -6.62 -7.68 -23.82
CA ALA A 54 -6.73 -7.92 -25.27
C ALA A 54 -8.15 -7.69 -25.84
N GLY A 55 -8.84 -6.64 -25.38
CA GLY A 55 -10.19 -6.27 -25.82
C GLY A 55 -11.33 -6.74 -24.91
N ARG A 56 -11.06 -7.52 -23.87
CA ARG A 56 -12.04 -7.79 -22.81
C ARG A 56 -12.20 -6.57 -21.90
N ALA A 57 -13.35 -6.45 -21.23
CA ALA A 57 -13.55 -5.46 -20.17
C ALA A 57 -12.91 -5.93 -18.86
N LEU A 58 -12.68 -4.99 -17.93
CA LEU A 58 -12.40 -5.28 -16.53
C LEU A 58 -13.74 -5.35 -15.79
N ASP A 59 -14.13 -6.53 -15.32
CA ASP A 59 -15.41 -6.72 -14.67
C ASP A 59 -15.39 -6.29 -13.20
N THR A 60 -14.32 -6.60 -12.48
CA THR A 60 -14.25 -6.39 -11.03
C THR A 60 -12.95 -5.75 -10.59
N ILE A 61 -13.04 -4.78 -9.69
CA ILE A 61 -11.91 -4.23 -8.91
C ILE A 61 -12.07 -4.75 -7.47
N VAL A 62 -10.98 -5.20 -6.87
CA VAL A 62 -10.93 -5.63 -5.47
C VAL A 62 -9.87 -4.80 -4.76
N ASN A 63 -10.21 -4.07 -3.71
CA ASN A 63 -9.21 -3.38 -2.91
C ASN A 63 -8.87 -4.17 -1.65
N THR A 64 -7.58 -4.35 -1.41
CA THR A 64 -7.06 -4.96 -0.18
C THR A 64 -7.24 -4.03 1.01
N HIS A 65 -6.99 -2.75 0.82
CA HIS A 65 -7.27 -1.65 1.73
C HIS A 65 -7.34 -0.33 0.94
N LEU A 66 -7.63 0.78 1.62
CA LEU A 66 -7.92 2.04 0.92
C LEU A 66 -6.83 3.12 1.08
N HIS A 67 -5.57 2.74 1.25
CA HIS A 67 -4.50 3.72 1.03
C HIS A 67 -4.45 4.14 -0.44
N SER A 68 -4.05 5.37 -0.69
CA SER A 68 -4.17 6.02 -2.01
C SER A 68 -3.40 5.31 -3.12
N ASP A 69 -2.35 4.61 -2.78
CA ASP A 69 -1.53 3.81 -3.71
C ASP A 69 -2.12 2.43 -4.04
N HIS A 70 -3.16 2.03 -3.32
CA HIS A 70 -3.94 0.81 -3.60
C HIS A 70 -5.27 1.11 -4.30
N CYS A 71 -5.92 2.24 -3.99
CA CYS A 71 -7.25 2.55 -4.53
C CYS A 71 -7.30 3.80 -5.42
N GLY A 72 -6.19 4.53 -5.58
CA GLY A 72 -6.16 5.81 -6.31
C GLY A 72 -6.56 5.72 -7.78
N GLY A 73 -6.43 4.56 -8.41
CA GLY A 73 -6.87 4.31 -9.78
C GLY A 73 -8.36 3.96 -9.92
N ASN A 74 -9.09 3.70 -8.82
CA ASN A 74 -10.46 3.20 -8.87
C ASN A 74 -11.39 4.06 -9.73
N ALA A 75 -11.45 5.37 -9.49
CA ALA A 75 -12.34 6.28 -10.19
C ALA A 75 -12.10 6.25 -11.72
N ARG A 76 -10.83 6.22 -12.12
CA ARG A 76 -10.46 6.19 -13.54
C ARG A 76 -10.81 4.86 -14.20
N LEU A 77 -10.57 3.73 -13.51
CA LEU A 77 -10.89 2.40 -14.02
C LEU A 77 -12.41 2.20 -14.10
N GLN A 78 -13.17 2.66 -13.10
CA GLN A 78 -14.63 2.64 -13.13
C GLN A 78 -15.19 3.45 -14.31
N THR A 79 -14.60 4.59 -14.62
CA THR A 79 -14.98 5.39 -15.80
C THR A 79 -14.69 4.64 -17.10
N GLN A 80 -13.58 3.88 -17.16
CA GLN A 80 -13.17 3.15 -18.36
C GLN A 80 -14.07 1.93 -18.64
N TRP A 81 -14.37 1.12 -17.60
CA TRP A 81 -15.00 -0.19 -17.78
C TRP A 81 -16.32 -0.36 -17.02
N ARG A 82 -16.71 0.58 -16.16
CA ARG A 82 -17.86 0.45 -15.25
C ARG A 82 -17.77 -0.79 -14.36
N SER A 83 -16.54 -1.13 -13.95
CA SER A 83 -16.25 -2.30 -13.13
C SER A 83 -17.02 -2.28 -11.80
N GLU A 84 -17.49 -3.43 -11.38
CA GLU A 84 -17.89 -3.66 -9.97
C GLU A 84 -16.67 -3.40 -9.09
N THR A 85 -16.88 -2.81 -7.91
CA THR A 85 -15.78 -2.51 -7.00
C THR A 85 -16.10 -3.03 -5.61
N LEU A 86 -15.21 -3.89 -5.11
CA LEU A 86 -15.29 -4.51 -3.79
C LEU A 86 -14.24 -3.86 -2.88
N ILE A 87 -14.68 -3.36 -1.73
CA ILE A 87 -13.83 -2.69 -0.74
C ILE A 87 -13.92 -3.40 0.62
N PRO A 88 -12.96 -3.21 1.54
CA PRO A 88 -13.10 -3.71 2.91
C PRO A 88 -14.40 -3.22 3.56
N ALA A 89 -15.14 -4.12 4.20
CA ALA A 89 -16.44 -3.80 4.82
C ALA A 89 -16.34 -2.73 5.90
N ALA A 90 -15.23 -2.69 6.63
CA ALA A 90 -15.01 -1.69 7.66
C ALA A 90 -14.89 -0.25 7.09
N SER A 91 -14.46 -0.12 5.83
CA SER A 91 -14.34 1.17 5.13
C SER A 91 -15.64 1.62 4.43
N GLU A 92 -16.71 0.80 4.43
CA GLU A 92 -17.97 1.08 3.73
C GLU A 92 -18.51 2.48 4.02
N HIS A 93 -18.65 2.82 5.30
CA HIS A 93 -19.22 4.09 5.71
C HIS A 93 -18.36 5.28 5.25
N ALA A 94 -17.05 5.17 5.37
CA ALA A 94 -16.11 6.21 4.98
C ALA A 94 -16.18 6.51 3.47
N VAL A 95 -16.20 5.47 2.63
CA VAL A 95 -16.34 5.65 1.18
C VAL A 95 -17.70 6.19 0.79
N ARG A 96 -18.79 5.68 1.38
CA ARG A 96 -20.16 6.15 1.09
C ARG A 96 -20.32 7.64 1.40
N ALA A 97 -19.85 8.09 2.54
CA ALA A 97 -19.85 9.49 2.95
C ALA A 97 -18.75 10.32 2.30
N TRP A 98 -17.71 9.68 1.79
CA TRP A 98 -16.44 10.27 1.38
C TRP A 98 -15.80 11.05 2.54
N ASP A 99 -15.67 10.39 3.67
CA ASP A 99 -15.08 10.95 4.87
C ASP A 99 -13.54 10.92 4.77
N GLU A 100 -12.96 12.00 4.28
CA GLU A 100 -11.51 12.10 4.07
C GLU A 100 -10.70 12.02 5.37
N ALA A 101 -11.31 12.32 6.52
CA ALA A 101 -10.63 12.16 7.80
C ALA A 101 -10.41 10.68 8.13
N ARG A 102 -11.37 9.81 7.79
CA ARG A 102 -11.25 8.37 7.97
C ARG A 102 -10.47 7.69 6.84
N LEU A 103 -10.57 8.21 5.61
CA LEU A 103 -9.84 7.70 4.44
C LEU A 103 -8.36 8.13 4.44
N THR A 104 -7.98 9.07 5.30
CA THR A 104 -6.60 9.52 5.61
C THR A 104 -5.79 10.09 4.44
N PHE A 105 -6.39 10.31 3.25
CA PHE A 105 -5.63 10.82 2.09
C PHE A 105 -4.97 12.16 2.39
N GLY A 106 -5.75 13.17 2.78
CA GLY A 106 -5.22 14.47 3.18
C GLY A 106 -4.33 14.41 4.42
N ALA A 107 -4.64 13.54 5.39
CA ALA A 107 -3.87 13.36 6.60
C ALA A 107 -2.44 12.82 6.37
N THR A 108 -2.22 12.14 5.23
CA THR A 108 -0.91 11.66 4.78
C THR A 108 -0.27 12.53 3.69
N GLY A 109 -0.92 13.65 3.32
CA GLY A 109 -0.47 14.54 2.25
C GLY A 109 -0.66 13.96 0.84
N GLN A 110 -1.52 12.96 0.69
CA GLN A 110 -1.79 12.25 -0.56
C GLN A 110 -3.14 12.66 -1.14
N THR A 111 -3.45 12.17 -2.35
CA THR A 111 -4.69 12.44 -3.05
C THR A 111 -5.32 11.16 -3.58
N CYS A 112 -6.65 11.12 -3.58
CA CYS A 112 -7.43 10.07 -4.22
C CYS A 112 -8.69 10.69 -4.80
N GLU A 113 -9.02 10.36 -6.05
CA GLU A 113 -10.28 10.78 -6.65
C GLU A 113 -11.44 9.98 -6.05
N ARG A 114 -12.58 10.66 -5.86
CA ARG A 114 -13.78 10.01 -5.34
C ARG A 114 -14.24 8.89 -6.28
N PHE A 115 -14.37 7.71 -5.73
CA PHE A 115 -14.89 6.51 -6.39
C PHE A 115 -16.11 5.95 -5.65
N THR A 116 -16.78 4.98 -6.25
CA THR A 116 -17.91 4.27 -5.65
C THR A 116 -17.56 2.80 -5.46
N PHE A 117 -18.38 2.07 -4.72
CA PHE A 117 -18.26 0.62 -4.59
C PHE A 117 -19.62 -0.04 -4.81
N THR A 118 -19.60 -1.31 -5.19
CA THR A 118 -20.80 -2.12 -5.44
C THR A 118 -21.09 -3.06 -4.29
N ASP A 119 -20.04 -3.59 -3.65
CA ASP A 119 -20.17 -4.51 -2.53
C ASP A 119 -18.95 -4.42 -1.61
N THR A 120 -18.97 -5.15 -0.51
CA THR A 120 -17.92 -5.14 0.52
C THR A 120 -17.37 -6.52 0.80
N LEU A 121 -16.13 -6.56 1.30
CA LEU A 121 -15.42 -7.76 1.69
C LEU A 121 -15.16 -7.78 3.20
N ALA A 122 -15.46 -8.89 3.83
CA ALA A 122 -15.17 -9.12 5.24
C ALA A 122 -14.29 -10.37 5.44
N PRO A 123 -13.48 -10.42 6.49
CA PRO A 123 -12.73 -11.63 6.85
C PRO A 123 -13.65 -12.84 6.99
N GLY A 124 -13.23 -13.97 6.45
CA GLY A 124 -13.99 -15.22 6.40
C GLY A 124 -14.87 -15.40 5.16
N MET A 125 -15.00 -14.36 4.32
CA MET A 125 -15.62 -14.50 3.00
C MET A 125 -14.71 -15.27 2.05
N ARG A 126 -15.30 -15.78 0.96
CA ARG A 126 -14.57 -16.41 -0.14
C ARG A 126 -14.96 -15.76 -1.46
N LEU A 127 -13.96 -15.50 -2.31
CA LEU A 127 -14.11 -14.96 -3.65
C LEU A 127 -13.63 -15.98 -4.67
N LYS A 128 -14.21 -15.96 -5.87
CA LYS A 128 -13.67 -16.67 -7.02
C LYS A 128 -13.15 -15.68 -8.04
N LEU A 129 -11.84 -15.62 -8.21
CA LEU A 129 -11.16 -14.69 -9.12
C LEU A 129 -10.14 -15.46 -9.96
N GLY A 130 -10.19 -15.31 -11.30
CA GLY A 130 -9.30 -16.01 -12.21
C GLY A 130 -9.44 -17.54 -12.14
N GLY A 131 -10.66 -18.03 -11.87
CA GLY A 131 -10.94 -19.46 -11.69
C GLY A 131 -10.44 -20.07 -10.37
N ILE A 132 -9.83 -19.26 -9.50
CA ILE A 132 -9.20 -19.65 -8.21
C ILE A 132 -10.09 -19.19 -7.07
N ASP A 133 -10.26 -20.04 -6.05
CA ASP A 133 -10.96 -19.70 -4.82
C ASP A 133 -9.99 -18.99 -3.85
N TRP A 134 -10.37 -17.80 -3.37
CA TRP A 134 -9.61 -16.96 -2.47
C TRP A 134 -10.35 -16.78 -1.15
N ASP A 135 -9.73 -17.16 -0.05
CA ASP A 135 -10.19 -16.84 1.29
C ASP A 135 -9.79 -15.42 1.65
N VAL A 136 -10.74 -14.61 2.12
CA VAL A 136 -10.51 -13.23 2.59
C VAL A 136 -10.09 -13.29 4.06
N ILE A 137 -8.91 -12.77 4.36
CA ILE A 137 -8.32 -12.79 5.70
C ILE A 137 -8.08 -11.35 6.15
N GLY A 138 -8.48 -11.01 7.37
CA GLY A 138 -8.17 -9.70 7.97
C GLY A 138 -6.67 -9.54 8.22
N ALA A 139 -6.14 -8.38 7.92
CA ALA A 139 -4.73 -8.04 8.08
C ALA A 139 -4.53 -6.69 8.80
N PRO A 140 -5.17 -6.45 9.96
CA PRO A 140 -4.98 -5.21 10.70
C PRO A 140 -3.54 -5.08 11.17
N GLY A 141 -3.00 -3.89 11.19
CA GLY A 141 -1.62 -3.59 11.59
C GLY A 141 -1.13 -2.35 10.88
N HIS A 142 -0.76 -2.49 9.61
CA HIS A 142 -0.44 -1.37 8.74
C HIS A 142 -1.66 -0.42 8.58
N ASP A 143 -2.80 -0.99 8.28
CA ASP A 143 -4.10 -0.33 8.21
C ASP A 143 -5.13 -1.23 8.90
N PRO A 144 -6.02 -0.70 9.79
CA PRO A 144 -6.95 -1.52 10.58
C PRO A 144 -8.00 -2.25 9.74
N ASP A 145 -8.32 -1.74 8.55
CA ASP A 145 -9.34 -2.27 7.66
C ASP A 145 -8.74 -3.22 6.59
N SER A 146 -7.41 -3.43 6.60
CA SER A 146 -6.68 -4.17 5.57
C SER A 146 -7.06 -5.65 5.52
N LEU A 147 -7.06 -6.18 4.29
CA LEU A 147 -7.35 -7.56 3.95
C LEU A 147 -6.19 -8.20 3.17
N MET A 148 -6.05 -9.51 3.34
CA MET A 148 -5.23 -10.39 2.49
C MET A 148 -6.13 -11.37 1.76
N LEU A 149 -5.70 -11.88 0.61
CA LEU A 149 -6.37 -12.93 -0.14
C LEU A 149 -5.47 -14.16 -0.20
N TYR A 150 -5.95 -15.30 0.29
CA TYR A 150 -5.21 -16.55 0.29
C TYR A 150 -5.89 -17.61 -0.55
N ALA A 151 -5.18 -18.18 -1.52
CA ALA A 151 -5.59 -19.33 -2.28
C ALA A 151 -4.81 -20.57 -1.82
N SER A 152 -5.48 -21.48 -1.13
CA SER A 152 -4.87 -22.72 -0.62
C SER A 152 -4.38 -23.63 -1.75
N GLU A 153 -5.02 -23.56 -2.89
CA GLU A 153 -4.55 -24.07 -4.17
C GLU A 153 -4.59 -22.92 -5.18
N PRO A 154 -3.48 -22.37 -5.61
CA PRO A 154 -2.09 -22.87 -5.74
C PRO A 154 -1.12 -22.47 -4.60
N ARG A 155 -1.56 -22.21 -3.37
CA ARG A 155 -0.75 -21.81 -2.22
C ARG A 155 -0.15 -20.41 -2.39
N VAL A 156 -0.96 -19.50 -2.92
CA VAL A 156 -0.59 -18.10 -3.17
C VAL A 156 -1.28 -17.19 -2.14
N LEU A 157 -0.51 -16.27 -1.59
CA LEU A 157 -0.99 -15.20 -0.72
C LEU A 157 -0.79 -13.84 -1.40
N ILE A 158 -1.85 -13.08 -1.61
CA ILE A 158 -1.80 -11.64 -1.87
C ILE A 158 -1.80 -10.97 -0.50
N SER A 159 -0.63 -10.53 -0.05
CA SER A 159 -0.42 -10.05 1.31
C SER A 159 -0.65 -8.55 1.48
N ALA A 160 -0.86 -7.81 0.40
CA ALA A 160 -0.87 -6.35 0.44
C ALA A 160 0.34 -5.81 1.22
N ASP A 161 0.10 -4.93 2.20
CA ASP A 161 1.16 -4.30 2.98
C ASP A 161 1.43 -4.97 4.33
N ALA A 162 0.79 -6.13 4.56
CA ALA A 162 0.99 -6.93 5.77
C ALA A 162 2.33 -7.69 5.78
N LEU A 163 2.82 -8.11 4.60
CA LEU A 163 4.12 -8.80 4.47
C LEU A 163 4.75 -8.52 3.09
N TRP A 164 5.94 -7.95 3.09
CA TRP A 164 6.83 -7.81 1.94
C TRP A 164 8.04 -8.73 2.09
N GLU A 165 8.85 -8.91 1.05
CA GLU A 165 10.09 -9.70 1.17
C GLU A 165 11.03 -9.13 2.24
N HIS A 166 11.04 -7.81 2.45
CA HIS A 166 11.92 -7.12 3.39
C HIS A 166 11.17 -6.35 4.49
N GLY A 167 10.03 -6.86 4.94
CA GLY A 167 9.27 -6.29 6.05
C GLY A 167 7.78 -6.15 5.76
N PHE A 168 7.22 -4.98 6.05
CA PHE A 168 5.80 -4.63 5.90
C PHE A 168 5.63 -3.11 5.85
N GLY A 169 4.42 -2.63 5.55
CA GLY A 169 4.07 -1.22 5.50
C GLY A 169 4.24 -0.47 6.83
N VAL A 170 4.16 0.85 6.81
CA VAL A 170 4.16 1.70 8.02
C VAL A 170 2.98 1.31 8.89
N ILE A 171 3.15 1.24 10.20
CA ILE A 171 2.04 0.96 11.13
C ILE A 171 1.42 2.29 11.53
N PHE A 172 0.39 2.72 10.77
CA PHE A 172 -0.24 4.04 10.92
C PHE A 172 -0.99 4.19 12.25
N PRO A 173 -1.74 3.20 12.77
CA PRO A 173 -2.46 3.36 14.05
C PRO A 173 -1.58 3.79 15.22
N GLU A 174 -0.33 3.35 15.27
CA GLU A 174 0.63 3.74 16.31
C GLU A 174 1.02 5.23 16.27
N LEU A 175 0.83 5.91 15.14
CA LEU A 175 1.08 7.35 14.99
C LEU A 175 -0.08 8.19 15.54
N GLU A 176 -1.27 7.60 15.60
CA GLU A 176 -2.51 8.23 16.06
C GLU A 176 -2.87 7.85 17.49
N GLY A 177 -1.96 7.17 18.21
CA GLY A 177 -2.17 6.72 19.58
C GLY A 177 -3.04 5.48 19.73
N GLY A 178 -3.31 4.80 18.60
CA GLY A 178 -3.98 3.49 18.55
C GLY A 178 -3.02 2.33 18.76
N SER A 179 -3.53 1.11 18.64
CA SER A 179 -2.75 -0.13 18.62
C SER A 179 -2.56 -0.61 17.17
N GLY A 180 -1.39 -1.09 16.85
CA GLY A 180 -1.05 -1.61 15.53
C GLY A 180 0.06 -2.65 15.59
N PHE A 181 0.99 -2.55 16.54
CA PHE A 181 2.08 -3.52 16.68
C PHE A 181 1.58 -4.90 17.12
N ALA A 182 0.57 -4.98 17.98
CA ALA A 182 -0.01 -6.25 18.42
C ALA A 182 -0.79 -6.90 17.28
N GLU A 183 -1.53 -6.12 16.53
CA GLU A 183 -2.28 -6.53 15.36
C GLU A 183 -1.34 -7.02 14.25
N GLN A 184 -0.27 -6.30 13.97
CA GLN A 184 0.76 -6.74 13.01
C GLN A 184 1.42 -8.06 13.43
N GLN A 185 1.69 -8.25 14.73
CA GLN A 185 2.19 -9.53 15.24
C GLN A 185 1.19 -10.66 14.95
N ALA A 186 -0.10 -10.43 15.24
CA ALA A 186 -1.15 -11.43 15.01
C ALA A 186 -1.30 -11.79 13.52
N VAL A 187 -1.14 -10.80 12.63
CA VAL A 187 -1.13 -11.02 11.17
C VAL A 187 0.05 -11.87 10.74
N LEU A 188 1.26 -11.55 11.18
CA LEU A 188 2.45 -12.38 10.89
C LEU A 188 2.28 -13.81 11.41
N ASP A 189 1.74 -13.98 12.61
CA ASP A 189 1.43 -15.29 13.19
C ASP A 189 0.35 -16.05 12.39
N ALA A 190 -0.62 -15.32 11.82
CA ALA A 190 -1.63 -15.91 10.93
C ALA A 190 -0.98 -16.41 9.63
N ILE A 191 -0.14 -15.58 8.98
CA ILE A 191 0.58 -15.97 7.75
C ILE A 191 1.49 -17.18 8.02
N ALA A 192 2.18 -17.22 9.16
CA ALA A 192 3.06 -18.34 9.52
C ALA A 192 2.32 -19.69 9.67
N ARG A 193 1.00 -19.66 9.89
CA ARG A 193 0.17 -20.87 9.97
C ARG A 193 -0.41 -21.32 8.62
N LEU A 194 -0.33 -20.49 7.60
CA LEU A 194 -0.79 -20.82 6.25
C LEU A 194 0.29 -21.60 5.50
N ASP A 195 -0.14 -22.51 4.65
CA ASP A 195 0.75 -23.23 3.72
C ASP A 195 0.98 -22.39 2.45
N VAL A 196 1.79 -21.34 2.56
CA VAL A 196 2.09 -20.40 1.49
C VAL A 196 3.34 -20.82 0.73
N ALA A 197 3.23 -20.97 -0.59
CA ALA A 197 4.38 -21.20 -1.48
C ALA A 197 4.88 -19.90 -2.12
N THR A 198 3.98 -18.96 -2.41
CA THR A 198 4.31 -17.70 -3.05
C THR A 198 3.53 -16.55 -2.42
N VAL A 199 4.21 -15.47 -2.13
CA VAL A 199 3.60 -14.20 -1.69
C VAL A 199 3.67 -13.18 -2.82
N ILE A 200 2.55 -12.51 -3.08
CA ILE A 200 2.45 -11.33 -3.93
C ILE A 200 2.20 -10.14 -3.00
N PRO A 201 3.24 -9.31 -2.74
CA PRO A 201 3.13 -8.17 -1.82
C PRO A 201 2.47 -6.97 -2.48
N GLY A 202 2.08 -5.98 -1.68
CA GLY A 202 1.66 -4.66 -2.18
C GLY A 202 2.79 -3.94 -2.89
N HIS A 203 4.03 -4.08 -2.41
CA HIS A 203 5.22 -3.47 -3.02
C HIS A 203 6.36 -4.47 -3.18
N GLY A 204 7.10 -4.34 -4.29
CA GLY A 204 8.22 -5.22 -4.65
C GLY A 204 7.79 -6.47 -5.43
N ALA A 205 8.76 -7.29 -5.80
CA ALA A 205 8.52 -8.50 -6.57
C ALA A 205 7.81 -9.60 -5.75
N PRO A 206 7.03 -10.48 -6.39
CA PRO A 206 6.59 -11.73 -5.75
C PRO A 206 7.78 -12.55 -5.25
N PHE A 207 7.62 -13.25 -4.14
CA PHE A 207 8.69 -14.04 -3.52
C PHE A 207 8.18 -15.39 -2.97
N SER A 208 9.10 -16.34 -2.81
CA SER A 208 8.79 -17.70 -2.34
C SER A 208 9.51 -18.09 -1.03
N ASP A 209 10.51 -17.34 -0.60
CA ASP A 209 11.16 -17.57 0.70
C ASP A 209 10.36 -16.90 1.83
N VAL A 210 9.17 -17.47 2.08
CA VAL A 210 8.21 -16.95 3.06
C VAL A 210 8.77 -17.01 4.48
N GLY A 211 9.53 -18.06 4.80
CA GLY A 211 10.16 -18.22 6.11
C GLY A 211 11.13 -17.09 6.43
N ALA A 212 12.07 -16.81 5.52
CA ALA A 212 13.03 -15.73 5.72
C ALA A 212 12.36 -14.33 5.71
N ALA A 213 11.29 -14.14 4.93
CA ALA A 213 10.53 -12.89 4.95
C ALA A 213 9.84 -12.68 6.31
N LEU A 214 9.22 -13.72 6.87
CA LEU A 214 8.62 -13.68 8.21
C LEU A 214 9.67 -13.39 9.29
N GLU A 215 10.84 -14.03 9.25
CA GLU A 215 11.93 -13.76 10.21
C GLU A 215 12.35 -12.29 10.18
N ARG A 216 12.51 -11.71 8.99
CA ARG A 216 12.81 -10.28 8.81
C ARG A 216 11.69 -9.39 9.35
N ALA A 217 10.43 -9.76 9.07
CA ALA A 217 9.26 -9.02 9.54
C ALA A 217 9.13 -9.05 11.07
N TYR A 218 9.30 -10.21 11.70
CA TYR A 218 9.29 -10.32 13.17
C TYR A 218 10.43 -9.50 13.80
N SER A 219 11.63 -9.58 13.24
CA SER A 219 12.79 -8.81 13.72
C SER A 219 12.53 -7.30 13.62
N ARG A 220 11.98 -6.85 12.49
CA ARG A 220 11.59 -5.44 12.29
C ARG A 220 10.52 -5.00 13.28
N LEU A 221 9.49 -5.83 13.50
CA LEU A 221 8.41 -5.51 14.44
C LEU A 221 8.94 -5.39 15.87
N ALA A 222 9.77 -6.33 16.31
CA ALA A 222 10.42 -6.28 17.62
C ALA A 222 11.26 -5.00 17.78
N TRP A 223 12.00 -4.61 16.73
CA TRP A 223 12.81 -3.39 16.74
C TRP A 223 11.95 -2.11 16.81
N LEU A 224 10.80 -2.05 16.13
CA LEU A 224 9.85 -0.94 16.20
C LEU A 224 9.18 -0.85 17.58
N ARG A 225 8.76 -1.99 18.14
CA ARG A 225 8.13 -2.06 19.48
C ARG A 225 9.07 -1.63 20.60
N ALA A 226 10.36 -1.90 20.47
CA ALA A 226 11.36 -1.48 21.46
C ALA A 226 11.52 0.05 21.53
N ASP A 227 11.19 0.76 20.45
CA ASP A 227 11.22 2.21 20.38
C ASP A 227 10.23 2.70 19.30
N PRO A 228 8.98 3.06 19.67
CA PRO A 228 7.95 3.51 18.72
C PRO A 228 8.32 4.75 17.91
N SER A 229 9.27 5.59 18.36
CA SER A 229 9.74 6.73 17.60
C SER A 229 10.38 6.33 16.25
N ARG A 230 10.84 5.09 16.15
CA ARG A 230 11.37 4.51 14.90
C ARG A 230 10.28 4.33 13.85
N ASN A 231 9.05 3.97 14.27
CA ASN A 231 7.91 3.90 13.37
C ASN A 231 7.53 5.30 12.87
N ALA A 232 7.50 6.29 13.75
CA ALA A 232 7.26 7.69 13.38
C ALA A 232 8.32 8.22 12.40
N LYS A 233 9.60 7.95 12.65
CA LYS A 233 10.69 8.32 11.74
C LYS A 233 10.56 7.63 10.38
N ASN A 234 10.21 6.35 10.37
CA ASN A 234 9.98 5.60 9.14
C ASN A 234 8.80 6.18 8.35
N ALA A 235 7.68 6.46 9.02
CA ALA A 235 6.51 7.06 8.40
C ALA A 235 6.82 8.40 7.72
N LEU A 236 7.50 9.30 8.42
CA LEU A 236 7.92 10.58 7.84
C LEU A 236 8.77 10.38 6.59
N LYS A 237 9.75 9.48 6.62
CA LYS A 237 10.60 9.19 5.46
C LYS A 237 9.80 8.63 4.29
N VAL A 238 8.91 7.68 4.55
CA VAL A 238 8.05 7.07 3.52
C VAL A 238 7.16 8.13 2.90
N LEU A 239 6.44 8.93 3.70
CA LEU A 239 5.50 9.92 3.19
C LEU A 239 6.20 11.08 2.44
N ILE A 240 7.41 11.48 2.89
CA ILE A 240 8.25 12.45 2.15
C ILE A 240 8.61 11.90 0.77
N VAL A 241 9.08 10.65 0.70
CA VAL A 241 9.46 10.01 -0.58
C VAL A 241 8.23 9.83 -1.46
N PHE A 242 7.10 9.39 -0.90
CA PHE A 242 5.84 9.25 -1.63
C PHE A 242 5.44 10.57 -2.31
N LYS A 243 5.39 11.65 -1.52
CA LYS A 243 5.06 12.97 -2.08
C LYS A 243 6.05 13.42 -3.13
N LEU A 244 7.34 13.15 -2.90
CA LEU A 244 8.38 13.50 -3.84
C LEU A 244 8.28 12.71 -5.17
N LEU A 245 7.89 11.44 -5.12
CA LEU A 245 7.62 10.65 -6.33
C LEU A 245 6.42 11.20 -7.12
N GLU A 246 5.40 11.70 -6.42
CA GLU A 246 4.23 12.34 -7.05
C GLU A 246 4.61 13.65 -7.77
N VAL A 247 5.30 14.57 -7.07
CA VAL A 247 5.54 15.94 -7.57
C VAL A 247 6.91 16.14 -8.24
N ARG A 248 7.80 15.16 -8.16
CA ARG A 248 9.16 15.07 -8.73
C ARG A 248 10.19 16.01 -8.08
N ALA A 249 9.79 17.17 -7.62
CA ALA A 249 10.66 18.12 -6.90
C ALA A 249 9.83 18.95 -5.91
N MET A 250 10.40 19.30 -4.77
CA MET A 250 9.74 20.07 -3.73
C MET A 250 10.72 20.97 -2.99
N ARG A 251 10.32 22.23 -2.73
CA ARG A 251 11.07 23.12 -1.86
C ARG A 251 10.85 22.76 -0.40
N PHE A 252 11.82 23.06 0.47
CA PHE A 252 11.67 22.84 1.92
C PHE A 252 10.47 23.57 2.51
N ALA A 253 10.17 24.79 2.09
CA ALA A 253 8.99 25.51 2.54
C ALA A 253 7.68 24.81 2.21
N ALA A 254 7.59 24.15 1.04
CA ALA A 254 6.40 23.36 0.68
C ALA A 254 6.31 22.07 1.50
N LEU A 255 7.45 21.45 1.81
CA LEU A 255 7.52 20.28 2.68
C LEU A 255 7.12 20.61 4.13
N GLU A 256 7.53 21.77 4.63
CA GLU A 256 7.12 22.30 5.94
C GLU A 256 5.60 22.57 5.99
N ALA A 257 5.04 23.17 4.95
CA ALA A 257 3.60 23.38 4.84
C ALA A 257 2.83 22.05 4.84
N MET A 258 3.27 21.07 4.04
CA MET A 258 2.65 19.72 4.01
C MET A 258 2.70 19.06 5.40
N LEU A 259 3.82 19.18 6.13
CA LEU A 259 3.95 18.65 7.48
C LEU A 259 2.97 19.30 8.47
N ALA A 260 2.71 20.60 8.31
CA ALA A 260 1.78 21.33 9.16
C ALA A 260 0.31 20.95 8.87
N ASP A 261 -0.03 20.72 7.61
CA ASP A 261 -1.39 20.49 7.14
C ASP A 261 -1.82 19.02 7.23
N ALA A 262 -0.90 18.07 7.04
CA ALA A 262 -1.17 16.65 7.05
C ALA A 262 -1.10 16.08 8.48
N ALA A 263 -2.24 15.72 9.07
CA ALA A 263 -2.37 15.37 10.49
C ALA A 263 -1.48 14.19 10.92
N ILE A 264 -1.34 13.16 10.11
CA ILE A 264 -0.50 11.99 10.42
C ILE A 264 0.99 12.35 10.34
N LEU A 265 1.40 13.16 9.35
CA LEU A 265 2.77 13.68 9.27
C LEU A 265 3.10 14.54 10.49
N HIS A 266 2.16 15.41 10.88
CA HIS A 266 2.28 16.24 12.08
C HIS A 266 2.44 15.39 13.33
N ALA A 267 1.58 14.38 13.54
CA ALA A 267 1.65 13.48 14.69
C ALA A 267 2.99 12.73 14.75
N ALA A 268 3.47 12.20 13.63
CA ALA A 268 4.76 11.54 13.55
C ALA A 268 5.93 12.50 13.88
N ALA A 269 5.89 13.75 13.39
CA ALA A 269 6.89 14.76 13.70
C ALA A 269 6.88 15.15 15.18
N GLN A 270 5.72 15.26 15.81
CA GLN A 270 5.57 15.53 17.24
C GLN A 270 6.19 14.42 18.10
N GLN A 271 6.05 13.16 17.71
CA GLN A 271 6.69 12.04 18.41
C GLN A 271 8.22 12.10 18.38
N LEU A 272 8.81 12.62 17.28
CA LEU A 272 10.25 12.73 17.11
C LEU A 272 10.83 14.01 17.68
N ALA A 273 10.13 15.12 17.53
CA ALA A 273 10.59 16.45 17.90
C ALA A 273 9.47 17.29 18.53
N PRO A 274 9.07 16.99 19.79
CA PRO A 274 7.91 17.61 20.45
C PRO A 274 7.98 19.13 20.57
N GLN A 275 9.13 19.73 20.43
CA GLN A 275 9.39 21.16 20.64
C GLN A 275 9.96 21.89 19.44
N SER A 276 9.62 21.45 18.18
CA SER A 276 9.53 22.47 17.15
C SER A 276 10.73 22.87 16.32
N ALA A 277 11.71 22.06 16.12
CA ALA A 277 12.66 22.34 15.05
C ALA A 277 12.29 21.58 13.76
N TRP A 278 11.02 21.65 13.32
CA TRP A 278 10.57 20.93 12.11
C TRP A 278 11.41 21.23 10.87
N PRO A 279 11.83 22.49 10.59
CA PRO A 279 12.76 22.75 9.50
C PRO A 279 14.08 21.98 9.65
N THR A 280 14.60 21.88 10.87
CA THR A 280 15.82 21.10 11.15
C THR A 280 15.56 19.60 10.97
N LEU A 281 14.49 19.08 11.56
CA LEU A 281 14.09 17.66 11.41
C LEU A 281 13.94 17.27 9.94
N LEU A 282 13.25 18.09 9.13
CA LEU A 282 13.05 17.81 7.71
C LEU A 282 14.36 17.79 6.92
N ARG A 283 15.29 18.70 7.21
CA ARG A 283 16.62 18.71 6.59
C ARG A 283 17.46 17.50 7.01
N GLU A 284 17.37 17.06 8.26
CA GLU A 284 18.04 15.85 8.76
C GLU A 284 17.48 14.61 8.05
N LEU A 285 16.14 14.44 7.98
CA LEU A 285 15.50 13.33 7.28
C LEU A 285 15.82 13.32 5.78
N ALA A 286 15.80 14.50 5.14
CA ALA A 286 16.18 14.63 3.73
C ALA A 286 17.66 14.26 3.53
N GLY A 287 18.55 14.64 4.45
CA GLY A 287 19.96 14.25 4.43
C GLY A 287 20.17 12.74 4.57
N GLU A 288 19.38 12.06 5.43
CA GLU A 288 19.40 10.61 5.58
C GLU A 288 18.88 9.91 4.31
N LEU A 289 17.78 10.39 3.74
CA LEU A 289 17.21 9.87 2.50
C LEU A 289 18.14 10.08 1.31
N ALA A 290 18.84 11.20 1.24
CA ALA A 290 19.83 11.43 0.19
C ALA A 290 21.03 10.46 0.30
N LYS A 291 21.50 10.16 1.51
CA LYS A 291 22.57 9.17 1.74
C LYS A 291 22.17 7.76 1.31
N SER A 292 20.89 7.40 1.43
CA SER A 292 20.37 6.12 0.96
C SER A 292 20.03 6.10 -0.54
N GLY A 293 20.15 7.23 -1.24
CA GLY A 293 19.80 7.35 -2.65
C GLY A 293 18.30 7.48 -2.93
N ALA A 294 17.46 7.61 -1.89
CA ALA A 294 16.00 7.74 -2.04
C ALA A 294 15.57 9.10 -2.60
N LEU A 295 16.41 10.12 -2.48
CA LEU A 295 16.20 11.44 -3.07
C LEU A 295 17.53 12.14 -3.37
N VAL A 296 17.45 13.24 -4.11
CA VAL A 296 18.56 14.18 -4.35
C VAL A 296 18.32 15.44 -3.55
N LEU A 297 19.27 15.78 -2.68
CA LEU A 297 19.22 17.01 -1.87
C LEU A 297 19.70 18.20 -2.73
N ARG A 298 18.95 19.31 -2.66
CA ARG A 298 19.28 20.58 -3.29
C ARG A 298 19.44 21.67 -2.19
N GLU A 299 19.98 22.82 -2.56
CA GLU A 299 20.17 23.94 -1.62
C GLU A 299 18.84 24.36 -0.95
N ASP A 300 17.76 24.44 -1.69
CA ASP A 300 16.44 24.94 -1.24
C ASP A 300 15.33 23.85 -1.28
N GLY A 301 15.69 22.57 -1.45
CA GLY A 301 14.68 21.52 -1.57
C GLY A 301 15.21 20.11 -1.82
N ILE A 302 14.32 19.27 -2.32
CA ILE A 302 14.56 17.86 -2.61
C ILE A 302 14.01 17.50 -3.99
N GLU A 303 14.64 16.54 -4.67
CA GLU A 303 14.20 16.01 -5.98
C GLU A 303 14.18 14.48 -5.98
N ALA A 304 13.26 13.89 -6.71
CA ALA A 304 13.26 12.45 -6.96
C ALA A 304 14.48 12.05 -7.81
N PRO A 305 15.11 10.91 -7.53
CA PRO A 305 16.20 10.40 -8.37
C PRO A 305 15.74 10.20 -9.82
N ALA A 306 16.65 10.38 -10.77
CA ALA A 306 16.33 10.23 -12.20
C ALA A 306 15.79 8.83 -12.59
N HIS A 307 16.11 7.81 -11.79
CA HIS A 307 15.70 6.41 -12.02
C HIS A 307 14.47 5.99 -11.20
N ALA A 308 13.88 6.89 -10.42
CA ALA A 308 12.65 6.65 -9.66
C ALA A 308 11.43 7.05 -10.51
N ALA A 309 11.16 6.23 -11.54
CA ALA A 309 9.96 6.36 -12.36
C ALA A 309 9.27 5.00 -12.43
#